data_ed2d037f7f0084b8127acabe4fb8886a
#
_entry.id   ed2d037f7f0084b8127acabe4fb8886a
#
_cell.length_a   1.000
_cell.length_b   1.000
_cell.length_c   1.000
_cell.angle_alpha   90.00
_cell.angle_beta   90.00
_cell.angle_gamma   90.00
#
_symmetry.space_group_name_H-M   'P 1'
#
loop_
_entity.id
_entity.type
_entity.pdbx_description
1 polymer ?
#
loop_
_entity_poly.entity_id
_entity_poly.type
_entity_poly.pdbx_seq_one_letter_code
_entity_poly.pdbx_strand_id
1 'polypeptide(L)'
;FKNTRETAQAINGMKLQRALAFLENVINHKEAVPMRRYGGSTGRTAQGKQFGVTKARWPVKSAKQLIGLLKNAEANADTKGLDTSNLIIKHIQVNQAPKGRRRTYRAHGRINPYMTNPCHIELILTEGDEVVQKAPVVARTEQRLNSRQRGAQIRRAITQG
;
A
#
# COMPACT_ATOMS: atom_id res chain seq x y z
N PHE A 1 9.50 13.01 -8.17
CA PHE A 1 9.53 12.68 -6.75
C PHE A 1 8.13 12.55 -6.13
N LYS A 2 7.30 13.63 -6.09
CA LYS A 2 6.00 13.62 -5.38
C LYS A 2 5.08 12.46 -5.80
N ASN A 3 4.87 12.29 -7.10
CA ASN A 3 4.03 11.21 -7.63
C ASN A 3 4.61 9.83 -7.32
N THR A 4 5.92 9.66 -7.49
CA THR A 4 6.59 8.38 -7.23
C THR A 4 6.52 8.00 -5.75
N ARG A 5 6.67 8.97 -4.85
CA ARG A 5 6.52 8.75 -3.40
C ARG A 5 5.13 8.28 -3.02
N GLU A 6 4.09 8.91 -3.56
CA GLU A 6 2.71 8.50 -3.28
C GLU A 6 2.39 7.11 -3.87
N THR A 7 2.89 6.80 -5.09
CA THR A 7 2.71 5.49 -5.70
C THR A 7 3.43 4.40 -4.90
N ALA A 8 4.66 4.65 -4.48
CA ALA A 8 5.42 3.73 -3.64
C ALA A 8 4.72 3.45 -2.30
N GLN A 9 4.21 4.49 -1.64
CA GLN A 9 3.47 4.35 -0.39
C GLN A 9 2.18 3.53 -0.55
N ALA A 10 1.54 3.60 -1.71
CA ALA A 10 0.31 2.85 -1.98
C ALA A 10 0.54 1.34 -2.07
N ILE A 11 1.71 0.90 -2.56
CA ILE A 11 2.06 -0.52 -2.72
C ILE A 11 2.82 -1.11 -1.52
N ASN A 12 3.21 -0.28 -0.55
CA ASN A 12 3.91 -0.75 0.65
C ASN A 12 3.06 -1.77 1.42
N GLY A 13 3.64 -2.91 1.77
CA GLY A 13 2.96 -3.99 2.47
C GLY A 13 2.11 -4.91 1.58
N MET A 14 2.03 -4.68 0.27
CA MET A 14 1.29 -5.54 -0.65
C MET A 14 2.14 -6.78 -1.05
N LYS A 15 1.47 -7.88 -1.38
CA LYS A 15 2.10 -9.00 -2.09
C LYS A 15 2.56 -8.52 -3.47
N LEU A 16 3.71 -9.03 -3.94
CA LEU A 16 4.33 -8.64 -5.21
C LEU A 16 3.36 -8.69 -6.39
N GLN A 17 2.66 -9.82 -6.58
CA GLN A 17 1.71 -10.00 -7.68
C GLN A 17 0.55 -9.00 -7.62
N ARG A 18 0.04 -8.71 -6.40
CA ARG A 18 -1.02 -7.70 -6.23
C ARG A 18 -0.51 -6.29 -6.54
N ALA A 19 0.72 -5.97 -6.17
CA ALA A 19 1.34 -4.67 -6.47
C ALA A 19 1.54 -4.47 -7.99
N LEU A 20 1.97 -5.50 -8.72
CA LEU A 20 2.09 -5.46 -10.18
C LEU A 20 0.73 -5.22 -10.84
N ALA A 21 -0.28 -6.02 -10.48
CA ALA A 21 -1.64 -5.86 -10.98
C ALA A 21 -2.23 -4.47 -10.66
N PHE A 22 -2.00 -3.94 -9.44
CA PHE A 22 -2.41 -2.60 -9.05
C PHE A 22 -1.78 -1.53 -9.94
N LEU A 23 -0.47 -1.60 -10.17
CA LEU A 23 0.25 -0.61 -11.00
C LEU A 23 -0.19 -0.67 -12.47
N GLU A 24 -0.48 -1.86 -13.01
CA GLU A 24 -1.06 -2.02 -14.35
C GLU A 24 -2.47 -1.43 -14.42
N ASN A 25 -3.30 -1.64 -13.40
CA ASN A 25 -4.62 -1.03 -13.29
C ASN A 25 -4.55 0.50 -13.19
N VAL A 26 -3.52 1.04 -12.53
CA VAL A 26 -3.27 2.50 -12.51
C VAL A 26 -2.94 3.03 -13.90
N ILE A 27 -2.14 2.31 -14.70
CA ILE A 27 -1.83 2.70 -16.08
C ILE A 27 -3.12 2.71 -16.94
N ASN A 28 -3.98 1.72 -16.73
CA ASN A 28 -5.25 1.55 -17.43
C ASN A 28 -6.41 2.37 -16.83
N HIS A 29 -6.15 3.22 -15.84
CA HIS A 29 -7.15 4.04 -15.14
C HIS A 29 -8.28 3.25 -14.44
N LYS A 30 -8.06 1.98 -14.14
CA LYS A 30 -9.01 1.13 -13.41
C LYS A 30 -8.91 1.32 -11.89
N GLU A 31 -7.71 1.57 -11.38
CA GLU A 31 -7.44 1.87 -9.98
C GLU A 31 -6.64 3.17 -9.88
N ALA A 32 -6.82 3.95 -8.81
CA ALA A 32 -6.12 5.22 -8.62
C ALA A 32 -5.18 5.17 -7.41
N VAL A 33 -4.08 5.93 -7.49
CA VAL A 33 -3.13 6.10 -6.39
C VAL A 33 -3.61 7.22 -5.45
N PRO A 34 -3.75 6.96 -4.14
CA PRO A 34 -4.15 7.97 -3.17
C PRO A 34 -3.07 9.05 -3.02
N MET A 35 -3.45 10.32 -3.09
CA MET A 35 -2.56 11.46 -2.87
C MET A 35 -2.73 11.96 -1.44
N ARG A 36 -1.92 11.45 -0.51
CA ARG A 36 -2.00 11.75 0.93
C ARG A 36 -1.16 12.99 1.29
N ARG A 37 0.17 12.89 1.21
CA ARG A 37 1.09 13.94 1.59
C ARG A 37 1.17 15.06 0.56
N TYR A 38 1.20 14.70 -0.71
CA TYR A 38 1.33 15.64 -1.84
C TYR A 38 0.01 15.76 -2.61
N GLY A 39 -1.08 16.02 -1.89
CA GLY A 39 -2.44 16.10 -2.43
C GLY A 39 -2.88 17.50 -2.87
N GLY A 40 -1.98 18.50 -2.91
CA GLY A 40 -2.31 19.86 -3.37
C GLY A 40 -2.77 19.86 -4.82
N SER A 41 -3.84 20.61 -5.13
CA SER A 41 -4.43 20.70 -6.48
C SER A 41 -4.76 19.35 -7.12
N THR A 42 -5.18 18.37 -6.32
CA THR A 42 -5.60 17.03 -6.78
C THR A 42 -7.12 16.94 -6.79
N GLY A 43 -7.68 16.47 -7.92
CA GLY A 43 -9.11 16.21 -8.05
C GLY A 43 -9.58 15.03 -7.18
N ARG A 44 -10.88 14.96 -6.95
CA ARG A 44 -11.55 13.86 -6.26
C ARG A 44 -11.94 12.78 -7.25
N THR A 45 -11.84 11.51 -6.85
CA THR A 45 -12.28 10.37 -7.64
C THR A 45 -12.88 9.28 -6.76
N ALA A 46 -13.89 8.59 -7.27
CA ALA A 46 -14.52 7.46 -6.60
C ALA A 46 -13.54 6.30 -6.36
N GLN A 47 -12.53 6.13 -7.21
CA GLN A 47 -11.51 5.08 -7.08
C GLN A 47 -10.61 5.23 -5.84
N GLY A 48 -10.65 6.39 -5.17
CA GLY A 48 -9.94 6.58 -3.90
C GLY A 48 -10.62 5.91 -2.70
N LYS A 49 -11.87 5.45 -2.82
CA LYS A 49 -12.64 4.85 -1.71
C LYS A 49 -11.97 3.63 -1.10
N GLN A 50 -11.31 2.79 -1.91
CA GLN A 50 -10.59 1.60 -1.42
C GLN A 50 -9.46 1.93 -0.44
N PHE A 51 -8.91 3.15 -0.51
CA PHE A 51 -7.86 3.64 0.40
C PHE A 51 -8.39 4.61 1.47
N GLY A 52 -9.70 4.80 1.55
CA GLY A 52 -10.33 5.74 2.48
C GLY A 52 -10.03 7.22 2.19
N VAL A 53 -9.71 7.56 0.95
CA VAL A 53 -9.39 8.94 0.53
C VAL A 53 -10.28 9.41 -0.62
N THR A 54 -10.45 10.72 -0.72
CA THR A 54 -11.20 11.34 -1.83
C THR A 54 -10.30 11.78 -2.97
N LYS A 55 -9.04 12.17 -2.66
CA LYS A 55 -8.09 12.70 -3.64
C LYS A 55 -7.17 11.59 -4.16
N ALA A 56 -7.22 11.33 -5.45
CA ALA A 56 -6.37 10.34 -6.09
C ALA A 56 -6.03 10.73 -7.53
N ARG A 57 -4.95 10.16 -8.06
CA ARG A 57 -4.45 10.37 -9.43
C ARG A 57 -3.95 9.06 -10.04
N TRP A 58 -3.64 9.12 -11.33
CA TRP A 58 -3.07 8.01 -12.11
C TRP A 58 -1.68 8.38 -12.62
N PRO A 59 -0.63 8.25 -11.82
CA PRO A 59 0.73 8.64 -12.19
C PRO A 59 1.40 7.58 -13.06
N VAL A 60 1.02 7.50 -14.34
CA VAL A 60 1.45 6.47 -15.31
C VAL A 60 2.98 6.36 -15.39
N LYS A 61 3.70 7.49 -15.45
CA LYS A 61 5.16 7.47 -15.53
C LYS A 61 5.80 6.84 -14.30
N SER A 62 5.31 7.14 -13.10
CA SER A 62 5.80 6.55 -11.85
C SER A 62 5.45 5.07 -11.75
N ALA A 63 4.23 4.68 -12.18
CA ALA A 63 3.82 3.28 -12.19
C ALA A 63 4.71 2.42 -13.10
N LYS A 64 5.03 2.89 -14.31
CA LYS A 64 5.93 2.18 -15.23
C LYS A 64 7.32 1.95 -14.64
N GLN A 65 7.91 2.95 -13.97
CA GLN A 65 9.22 2.81 -13.33
C GLN A 65 9.19 1.80 -12.18
N LEU A 66 8.14 1.83 -11.36
CA LEU A 66 7.98 0.88 -10.25
C LEU A 66 7.74 -0.55 -10.73
N ILE A 67 6.98 -0.76 -11.81
CA ILE A 67 6.82 -2.08 -12.43
C ILE A 67 8.18 -2.62 -12.88
N GLY A 68 9.01 -1.81 -13.53
CA GLY A 68 10.36 -2.23 -13.94
C GLY A 68 11.22 -2.63 -12.74
N LEU A 69 11.17 -1.86 -11.64
CA LEU A 69 11.90 -2.15 -10.41
C LEU A 69 11.40 -3.44 -9.73
N LEU A 70 10.09 -3.65 -9.66
CA LEU A 70 9.49 -4.85 -9.07
C LEU A 70 9.84 -6.11 -9.86
N LYS A 71 9.80 -6.06 -11.19
CA LYS A 71 10.23 -7.18 -12.05
C LYS A 71 11.73 -7.51 -11.89
N ASN A 72 12.55 -6.49 -11.74
CA ASN A 72 13.99 -6.69 -11.46
C ASN A 72 14.18 -7.35 -10.08
N ALA A 73 13.44 -6.89 -9.07
CA ALA A 73 13.51 -7.48 -7.74
C ALA A 73 12.98 -8.92 -7.70
N GLU A 74 11.94 -9.25 -8.49
CA GLU A 74 11.42 -10.60 -8.68
C GLU A 74 12.48 -11.53 -9.29
N ALA A 75 13.15 -11.08 -10.35
CA ALA A 75 14.25 -11.84 -10.98
C ALA A 75 15.44 -12.04 -10.02
N ASN A 76 15.75 -11.05 -9.20
CA ASN A 76 16.80 -11.17 -8.18
C ASN A 76 16.41 -12.18 -7.09
N ALA A 77 15.13 -12.24 -6.70
CA ALA A 77 14.61 -13.21 -5.73
C ALA A 77 14.70 -14.64 -6.30
N ASP A 78 14.30 -14.83 -7.56
CA ASP A 78 14.39 -16.10 -8.27
C ASP A 78 15.86 -16.60 -8.33
N THR A 79 16.81 -15.73 -8.67
CA THR A 79 18.22 -16.04 -8.66
C THR A 79 18.75 -16.47 -7.28
N LYS A 80 18.14 -15.96 -6.20
CA LYS A 80 18.45 -16.34 -4.81
C LYS A 80 17.71 -17.59 -4.34
N GLY A 81 16.84 -18.17 -5.15
CA GLY A 81 16.03 -19.35 -4.83
C GLY A 81 14.90 -19.08 -3.83
N LEU A 82 14.41 -17.82 -3.73
CA LEU A 82 13.28 -17.48 -2.89
C LEU A 82 11.96 -17.78 -3.60
N ASP A 83 10.92 -18.11 -2.84
CA ASP A 83 9.58 -18.33 -3.40
C ASP A 83 8.94 -17.02 -3.88
N THR A 84 8.94 -16.82 -5.20
CA THR A 84 8.42 -15.61 -5.84
C THR A 84 6.90 -15.43 -5.66
N SER A 85 6.15 -16.50 -5.39
CA SER A 85 4.69 -16.45 -5.21
C SER A 85 4.28 -15.78 -3.89
N ASN A 86 5.14 -15.88 -2.87
CA ASN A 86 4.86 -15.38 -1.52
C ASN A 86 5.62 -14.10 -1.17
N LEU A 87 6.26 -13.45 -2.12
CA LEU A 87 6.99 -12.20 -1.88
C LEU A 87 6.05 -11.06 -1.47
N ILE A 88 6.47 -10.34 -0.43
CA ILE A 88 5.79 -9.14 0.10
C ILE A 88 6.75 -7.96 0.04
N ILE A 89 6.23 -6.79 -0.29
CA ILE A 89 6.97 -5.53 -0.23
C ILE A 89 7.09 -5.11 1.23
N LYS A 90 8.18 -5.48 1.87
CA LYS A 90 8.44 -5.18 3.29
C LYS A 90 8.77 -3.72 3.50
N HIS A 91 9.58 -3.17 2.60
CA HIS A 91 10.04 -1.79 2.68
C HIS A 91 10.13 -1.19 1.28
N ILE A 92 9.64 0.04 1.15
CA ILE A 92 9.84 0.86 -0.03
C ILE A 92 10.01 2.32 0.38
N GLN A 93 11.07 2.94 -0.10
CA GLN A 93 11.39 4.33 0.21
C GLN A 93 11.75 5.08 -1.06
N VAL A 94 11.35 6.35 -1.12
CA VAL A 94 11.67 7.24 -2.24
C VAL A 94 12.35 8.48 -1.69
N ASN A 95 13.60 8.68 -2.07
CA ASN A 95 14.44 9.80 -1.66
C ASN A 95 14.58 10.82 -2.78
N GLN A 96 14.79 12.10 -2.43
CA GLN A 96 15.06 13.14 -3.41
C GLN A 96 16.51 13.00 -3.93
N ALA A 97 16.65 13.06 -5.25
CA ALA A 97 17.95 13.15 -5.91
C ALA A 97 18.31 14.61 -6.20
N PRO A 98 19.58 14.91 -6.53
CA PRO A 98 20.01 16.25 -6.91
C PRO A 98 19.16 16.79 -8.06
N LYS A 99 18.66 18.02 -7.90
CA LYS A 99 17.79 18.65 -8.89
C LYS A 99 18.57 19.06 -10.14
N GLY A 100 18.06 18.68 -11.31
CA GLY A 100 18.57 19.19 -12.57
C GLY A 100 18.15 20.66 -12.76
N ARG A 101 19.10 21.55 -12.96
CA ARG A 101 18.86 22.98 -13.11
C ARG A 101 18.58 23.34 -14.55
N ARG A 102 17.43 23.94 -14.80
CA ARG A 102 17.03 24.55 -16.08
C ARG A 102 16.42 25.93 -15.81
N ARG A 103 16.32 26.76 -16.84
CA ARG A 103 15.80 28.12 -16.77
C ARG A 103 14.55 28.25 -17.61
N THR A 104 13.63 29.10 -17.20
CA THR A 104 12.50 29.58 -18.01
C THR A 104 12.51 31.08 -18.06
N TYR A 105 12.24 31.64 -19.24
CA TYR A 105 12.19 33.07 -19.45
C TYR A 105 10.77 33.58 -19.19
N ARG A 106 10.68 34.76 -18.58
CA ARG A 106 9.45 35.43 -18.20
C ARG A 106 9.39 36.80 -18.81
N ALA A 107 8.24 37.52 -18.66
CA ALA A 107 8.06 38.89 -19.07
C ALA A 107 9.09 39.82 -18.37
N HIS A 108 9.37 40.93 -19.02
CA HIS A 108 10.32 41.96 -18.52
C HIS A 108 11.76 41.47 -18.31
N GLY A 109 12.21 40.53 -19.14
CA GLY A 109 13.60 40.01 -19.08
C GLY A 109 13.90 39.16 -17.85
N ARG A 110 12.91 38.77 -17.04
CA ARG A 110 13.12 37.90 -15.87
C ARG A 110 13.38 36.46 -16.25
N ILE A 111 14.21 35.79 -15.46
CA ILE A 111 14.53 34.38 -15.61
C ILE A 111 14.17 33.68 -14.31
N ASN A 112 13.33 32.63 -14.40
CA ASN A 112 12.97 31.84 -13.27
C ASN A 112 13.59 30.42 -13.38
N PRO A 113 13.91 29.74 -12.27
CA PRO A 113 14.37 28.37 -12.29
C PRO A 113 13.25 27.44 -12.80
N TYR A 114 13.62 26.48 -13.64
CA TYR A 114 12.77 25.39 -14.12
C TYR A 114 13.44 24.07 -13.80
N MET A 115 13.25 23.60 -12.58
CA MET A 115 13.98 22.48 -12.00
C MET A 115 13.31 21.15 -12.30
N THR A 116 14.10 20.10 -12.56
CA THR A 116 13.64 18.70 -12.49
C THR A 116 13.73 18.19 -11.06
N ASN A 117 12.85 17.25 -10.71
CA ASN A 117 12.82 16.62 -9.38
C ASN A 117 12.97 15.11 -9.51
N PRO A 118 14.18 14.60 -9.79
CA PRO A 118 14.43 13.16 -9.83
C PRO A 118 14.38 12.56 -8.43
N CYS A 119 14.37 11.22 -8.36
CA CYS A 119 14.33 10.51 -7.09
C CYS A 119 15.11 9.20 -7.17
N HIS A 120 15.58 8.72 -6.02
CA HIS A 120 16.07 7.38 -5.80
C HIS A 120 14.95 6.55 -5.17
N ILE A 121 14.88 5.27 -5.54
CA ILE A 121 13.89 4.33 -5.02
C ILE A 121 14.64 3.14 -4.43
N GLU A 122 14.34 2.81 -3.19
CA GLU A 122 14.83 1.63 -2.48
C GLU A 122 13.67 0.69 -2.24
N LEU A 123 13.89 -0.61 -2.45
CA LEU A 123 12.87 -1.65 -2.32
C LEU A 123 13.47 -2.88 -1.65
N ILE A 124 12.77 -3.42 -0.67
CA ILE A 124 13.11 -4.69 -0.02
C ILE A 124 11.88 -5.60 -0.11
N LEU A 125 12.08 -6.76 -0.74
CA LEU A 125 11.14 -7.85 -0.75
C LEU A 125 11.54 -8.89 0.30
N THR A 126 10.56 -9.47 0.96
CA THR A 126 10.74 -10.60 1.88
C THR A 126 9.70 -11.67 1.57
N GLU A 127 10.00 -12.92 1.86
CA GLU A 127 8.98 -13.95 1.89
C GLU A 127 7.95 -13.58 2.96
N GLY A 128 6.68 -13.75 2.62
CA GLY A 128 5.57 -13.53 3.57
C GLY A 128 5.54 -14.65 4.59
N ASP A 129 5.23 -14.32 5.83
CA ASP A 129 4.94 -15.31 6.84
C ASP A 129 3.77 -16.19 6.36
N GLU A 130 3.84 -17.49 6.56
CA GLU A 130 2.72 -18.38 6.34
C GLU A 130 1.51 -17.86 7.12
N VAL A 131 0.36 -17.78 6.44
CA VAL A 131 -0.88 -17.40 7.12
C VAL A 131 -1.22 -18.52 8.09
N VAL A 132 -0.81 -18.37 9.35
CA VAL A 132 -1.25 -19.25 10.41
C VAL A 132 -2.77 -19.15 10.47
N GLN A 133 -3.46 -20.20 10.01
CA GLN A 133 -4.91 -20.25 10.14
C GLN A 133 -5.23 -20.21 11.64
N LYS A 134 -6.11 -19.30 12.02
CA LYS A 134 -6.65 -19.34 13.38
C LYS A 134 -7.21 -20.73 13.59
N ALA A 135 -6.81 -21.37 14.69
CA ALA A 135 -7.42 -22.61 15.10
C ALA A 135 -8.94 -22.47 14.97
N PRO A 136 -9.64 -23.50 14.40
CA PRO A 136 -11.09 -23.44 14.33
C PRO A 136 -11.59 -23.04 15.71
N VAL A 137 -12.44 -22.03 15.76
CA VAL A 137 -13.06 -21.61 17.02
C VAL A 137 -13.82 -22.84 17.49
N VAL A 138 -13.17 -23.65 18.33
CA VAL A 138 -13.86 -24.68 19.10
C VAL A 138 -14.98 -23.92 19.77
N ALA A 139 -16.21 -24.23 19.37
CA ALA A 139 -17.39 -23.53 19.82
C ALA A 139 -17.20 -23.33 21.33
N ARG A 140 -17.19 -22.10 21.74
CA ARG A 140 -16.90 -21.71 23.14
C ARG A 140 -18.05 -22.24 23.97
N THR A 141 -17.96 -23.52 24.29
CA THR A 141 -19.01 -24.31 24.99
C THR A 141 -19.24 -23.83 26.41
N GLU A 142 -18.34 -22.96 26.91
CA GLU A 142 -18.56 -22.35 28.20
C GLU A 142 -18.50 -20.85 28.09
N GLN A 143 -19.66 -20.21 27.88
CA GLN A 143 -19.82 -18.79 28.20
C GLN A 143 -19.47 -18.63 29.67
N ARG A 144 -18.39 -17.89 29.97
CA ARG A 144 -17.99 -17.55 31.33
C ARG A 144 -19.09 -16.65 31.92
N LEU A 145 -20.10 -17.30 32.52
CA LEU A 145 -21.24 -16.63 33.12
C LEU A 145 -20.76 -15.75 34.26
N ASN A 146 -21.30 -14.55 34.35
CA ASN A 146 -21.07 -13.70 35.49
C ASN A 146 -21.80 -14.26 36.75
N SER A 147 -21.49 -13.77 37.94
CA SER A 147 -22.05 -14.30 39.21
C SER A 147 -23.57 -14.24 39.24
N ARG A 148 -24.20 -13.24 38.66
CA ARG A 148 -25.69 -13.13 38.55
C ARG A 148 -26.30 -14.20 37.65
N GLN A 149 -25.64 -14.45 36.50
CA GLN A 149 -26.10 -15.47 35.54
C GLN A 149 -25.97 -16.88 36.11
N ARG A 150 -24.86 -17.17 36.83
CA ARG A 150 -24.67 -18.45 37.54
C ARG A 150 -25.75 -18.64 38.62
N GLY A 151 -26.00 -17.63 39.45
CA GLY A 151 -27.04 -17.67 40.48
C GLY A 151 -28.44 -17.86 39.89
N ALA A 152 -28.73 -17.27 38.73
CA ALA A 152 -30.01 -17.46 38.02
C ALA A 152 -30.14 -18.89 37.47
N GLN A 153 -29.10 -19.49 36.94
CA GLN A 153 -29.08 -20.89 36.46
C GLN A 153 -29.31 -21.87 37.62
N ILE A 154 -28.64 -21.68 38.75
CA ILE A 154 -28.76 -22.53 39.93
C ILE A 154 -30.24 -22.46 40.43
N ARG A 155 -30.79 -21.26 40.54
CA ARG A 155 -32.22 -21.10 40.96
C ARG A 155 -33.20 -21.80 40.02
N ARG A 156 -33.00 -21.66 38.71
CA ARG A 156 -33.83 -22.39 37.71
C ARG A 156 -33.71 -23.90 37.85
N ALA A 157 -32.52 -24.42 38.06
CA ALA A 157 -32.31 -25.85 38.24
C ALA A 157 -33.00 -26.39 39.49
N ILE A 158 -32.97 -25.62 40.60
CA ILE A 158 -33.68 -26.02 41.86
C ILE A 158 -35.20 -25.94 41.72
N THR A 159 -35.75 -25.08 40.87
CA THR A 159 -37.20 -24.92 40.67
C THR A 159 -37.76 -25.94 39.69
N GLN A 160 -36.92 -26.63 38.90
CA GLN A 160 -37.33 -27.60 37.89
C GLN A 160 -37.08 -29.06 38.31
N GLY A 161 -36.46 -29.31 39.46
CA GLY A 161 -36.30 -30.63 40.12
C GLY A 161 -37.21 -30.75 41.31
#